data_58c84296fb94614b34ada71694a08574
#
_entry.id   58c84296fb94614b34ada71694a08574
#
_cell.length_a   1.000
_cell.length_b   1.000
_cell.length_c   1.000
_cell.angle_alpha   90.00
_cell.angle_beta   90.00
_cell.angle_gamma   90.00
#
_symmetry.space_group_name_H-M   'P 1'
#
loop_
_entity.id
_entity.type
_entity.pdbx_description
1 polymer ?
#
loop_
_entity_poly.entity_id
_entity_poly.type
_entity_poly.pdbx_seq_one_letter_code
_entity_poly.pdbx_strand_id
1 'polypeptide(L)'
;LDAYGEEDCPVNSADSEEPAANLHTLLLPGGDVGYVKIDSFPAEYEDSYTTDRAALTDFYRQAADCTDLIIDLTDNSGGSDRPLSCTNYALLAESGNNRPYIQEVFSPEELHPIADLPDLPKLERDGIQAATHFVESTLSVEPAAERAPFHGRIWVLVGPAVSSASESFAVFCQETGFATLVGSPTGGDGIGALDPVFLQLPNSGILVQFTMMFGLNGDGSSSEETGTTPDILSPAGEPALVTALRAMEGVA
;
A
#
# COMPACT_ATOMS: atom_id res chain seq x y z
N LEU A 1 -17.39 0.36 -39.07
CA LEU A 1 -16.29 0.23 -38.09
C LEU A 1 -14.95 0.44 -38.76
N ASP A 2 -14.78 1.55 -39.53
CA ASP A 2 -13.52 1.96 -40.13
C ASP A 2 -13.60 3.49 -40.26
N ALA A 3 -13.34 4.19 -39.16
CA ALA A 3 -13.24 5.65 -39.17
C ALA A 3 -12.46 6.17 -37.95
N TYR A 4 -11.29 5.63 -37.73
CA TYR A 4 -10.23 6.33 -37.00
C TYR A 4 -8.94 6.06 -37.77
N GLY A 5 -8.59 7.04 -38.66
CA GLY A 5 -7.30 7.08 -39.30
C GLY A 5 -6.22 7.17 -38.22
N GLU A 6 -5.15 6.44 -38.44
CA GLU A 6 -3.87 6.62 -37.77
C GLU A 6 -3.36 8.03 -38.10
N GLU A 7 -3.78 9.05 -37.34
CA GLU A 7 -3.09 10.32 -37.33
C GLU A 7 -2.07 10.27 -36.19
N ASP A 8 -0.81 10.32 -36.61
CA ASP A 8 0.41 10.42 -35.83
C ASP A 8 0.21 11.30 -34.57
N CYS A 9 0.08 10.66 -33.44
CA CYS A 9 0.41 11.29 -32.19
C CYS A 9 1.91 11.59 -32.26
N PRO A 10 2.36 12.86 -32.21
CA PRO A 10 3.79 13.12 -32.18
C PRO A 10 4.34 12.47 -30.91
N VAL A 11 4.99 11.33 -31.05
CA VAL A 11 5.87 10.77 -30.02
C VAL A 11 6.97 11.83 -29.88
N ASN A 12 6.82 12.67 -28.86
CA ASN A 12 7.91 13.51 -28.42
C ASN A 12 9.06 12.54 -28.12
N SER A 13 10.09 12.59 -28.95
CA SER A 13 11.40 12.05 -28.63
C SER A 13 11.97 12.94 -27.52
N ALA A 14 11.38 12.81 -26.34
CA ALA A 14 11.98 13.32 -25.13
C ALA A 14 13.25 12.52 -24.90
N ASP A 15 14.33 13.27 -24.70
CA ASP A 15 15.64 12.81 -24.30
C ASP A 15 15.51 11.62 -23.36
N SER A 16 16.34 10.61 -23.58
CA SER A 16 16.49 9.44 -22.72
C SER A 16 17.07 9.88 -21.35
N GLU A 17 16.24 10.52 -20.53
CA GLU A 17 16.51 10.55 -19.11
C GLU A 17 16.34 9.10 -18.64
N GLU A 18 17.38 8.56 -18.03
CA GLU A 18 17.27 7.28 -17.34
C GLU A 18 16.04 7.37 -16.41
N PRO A 19 15.17 6.36 -16.39
CA PRO A 19 14.01 6.39 -15.52
C PRO A 19 14.49 6.69 -14.10
N ALA A 20 13.83 7.64 -13.43
CA ALA A 20 14.16 7.99 -12.05
C ALA A 20 14.15 6.71 -11.21
N ALA A 21 15.14 6.56 -10.33
CA ALA A 21 15.21 5.39 -9.47
C ALA A 21 13.95 5.33 -8.59
N ASN A 22 13.28 4.18 -8.55
CA ASN A 22 12.10 3.95 -7.75
C ASN A 22 12.40 3.83 -6.23
N LEU A 23 13.66 3.58 -5.90
CA LEU A 23 14.14 3.41 -4.53
C LEU A 23 15.23 4.43 -4.20
N HIS A 24 15.08 5.11 -3.06
CA HIS A 24 16.08 6.03 -2.52
C HIS A 24 16.50 5.57 -1.12
N THR A 25 17.71 5.05 -0.99
CA THR A 25 18.21 4.46 0.26
C THR A 25 19.31 5.29 0.89
N LEU A 26 19.31 5.40 2.21
CA LEU A 26 20.28 6.19 2.97
C LEU A 26 20.43 5.63 4.40
N LEU A 27 21.65 5.56 4.90
CA LEU A 27 21.90 5.51 6.35
C LEU A 27 21.99 6.94 6.88
N LEU A 28 21.14 7.31 7.84
CA LEU A 28 21.15 8.66 8.38
C LEU A 28 22.46 8.94 9.15
N PRO A 29 22.85 10.23 9.31
CA PRO A 29 24.03 10.59 10.09
C PRO A 29 23.98 9.99 11.51
N GLY A 30 25.01 9.27 11.89
CA GLY A 30 25.05 8.49 13.14
C GLY A 30 25.06 6.98 12.88
N GLY A 31 24.46 6.54 11.77
CA GLY A 31 24.46 5.13 11.36
C GLY A 31 23.43 4.25 12.06
N ASP A 32 22.64 4.82 12.96
CA ASP A 32 21.66 4.06 13.77
C ASP A 32 20.27 3.95 13.13
N VAL A 33 20.01 4.70 12.05
CA VAL A 33 18.74 4.75 11.34
C VAL A 33 18.92 4.49 9.85
N GLY A 34 18.29 3.44 9.35
CA GLY A 34 18.13 3.19 7.92
C GLY A 34 16.90 3.93 7.37
N TYR A 35 17.01 4.49 6.17
CA TYR A 35 15.90 5.13 5.47
C TYR A 35 15.80 4.62 4.04
N VAL A 36 14.60 4.22 3.65
CA VAL A 36 14.27 3.91 2.26
C VAL A 36 12.98 4.59 1.87
N LYS A 37 13.01 5.37 0.77
CA LYS A 37 11.82 5.85 0.11
C LYS A 37 11.51 4.95 -1.08
N ILE A 38 10.24 4.58 -1.24
CA ILE A 38 9.73 3.74 -2.31
C ILE A 38 8.64 4.54 -3.03
N ASP A 39 8.88 4.93 -4.27
CA ASP A 39 7.97 5.81 -5.01
C ASP A 39 6.75 5.07 -5.58
N SER A 40 6.89 3.77 -5.89
CA SER A 40 5.78 2.93 -6.37
C SER A 40 6.04 1.44 -6.10
N PHE A 41 5.01 0.61 -6.24
CA PHE A 41 5.12 -0.84 -6.14
C PHE A 41 5.00 -1.51 -7.51
N PRO A 42 6.12 -1.77 -8.21
CA PRO A 42 6.11 -2.44 -9.50
C PRO A 42 5.59 -3.88 -9.39
N ALA A 43 4.95 -4.36 -10.46
CA ALA A 43 4.47 -5.72 -10.56
C ALA A 43 5.60 -6.72 -10.85
N GLU A 44 5.43 -7.99 -10.49
CA GLU A 44 6.44 -9.06 -10.68
C GLU A 44 6.88 -9.24 -12.14
N TYR A 45 6.04 -8.90 -13.10
CA TYR A 45 6.36 -8.99 -14.53
C TYR A 45 7.10 -7.76 -15.05
N GLU A 46 7.30 -6.73 -14.24
CA GLU A 46 8.07 -5.54 -14.59
C GLU A 46 9.56 -5.78 -14.28
N ASP A 47 10.43 -5.36 -15.20
CA ASP A 47 11.88 -5.51 -15.03
C ASP A 47 12.40 -4.81 -13.76
N SER A 48 11.75 -3.70 -13.37
CA SER A 48 12.05 -2.93 -12.18
C SER A 48 11.86 -3.75 -10.89
N TYR A 49 10.87 -4.64 -10.84
CA TYR A 49 10.60 -5.43 -9.63
C TYR A 49 11.81 -6.23 -9.15
N THR A 50 12.46 -6.97 -10.04
CA THR A 50 13.62 -7.79 -9.68
C THR A 50 14.79 -6.93 -9.22
N THR A 51 15.00 -5.78 -9.87
CA THR A 51 16.04 -4.82 -9.51
C THR A 51 15.75 -4.20 -8.14
N ASP A 52 14.53 -3.75 -7.91
CA ASP A 52 14.11 -3.13 -6.66
C ASP A 52 14.16 -4.12 -5.50
N ARG A 53 13.70 -5.36 -5.71
CA ARG A 53 13.79 -6.41 -4.70
C ARG A 53 15.24 -6.69 -4.29
N ALA A 54 16.16 -6.77 -5.25
CA ALA A 54 17.57 -6.97 -4.97
C ALA A 54 18.15 -5.78 -4.20
N ALA A 55 17.85 -4.54 -4.63
CA ALA A 55 18.31 -3.33 -3.97
C ALA A 55 17.77 -3.20 -2.53
N LEU A 56 16.49 -3.50 -2.30
CA LEU A 56 15.91 -3.55 -0.96
C LEU A 56 16.59 -4.60 -0.08
N THR A 57 16.82 -5.81 -0.60
CA THR A 57 17.49 -6.87 0.14
C THR A 57 18.89 -6.45 0.58
N ASP A 58 19.66 -5.83 -0.32
CA ASP A 58 21.01 -5.37 -0.03
C ASP A 58 20.99 -4.19 0.96
N PHE A 59 20.07 -3.26 0.82
CA PHE A 59 19.92 -2.15 1.75
C PHE A 59 19.53 -2.63 3.16
N TYR A 60 18.57 -3.53 3.29
CA TYR A 60 18.15 -4.04 4.60
C TYR A 60 19.27 -4.82 5.31
N ARG A 61 20.16 -5.49 4.55
CA ARG A 61 21.36 -6.10 5.12
C ARG A 61 22.37 -5.04 5.61
N GLN A 62 22.52 -3.93 4.90
CA GLN A 62 23.36 -2.82 5.35
C GLN A 62 22.81 -2.15 6.61
N ALA A 63 21.48 -2.09 6.73
CA ALA A 63 20.78 -1.53 7.89
C ALA A 63 20.59 -2.54 9.05
N ALA A 64 21.14 -3.76 8.95
CA ALA A 64 20.88 -4.83 9.92
C ALA A 64 21.22 -4.46 11.37
N ASP A 65 22.25 -3.65 11.57
CA ASP A 65 22.71 -3.19 12.90
C ASP A 65 22.05 -1.87 13.33
N CYS A 66 21.17 -1.28 12.50
CA CYS A 66 20.43 -0.07 12.88
C CYS A 66 19.40 -0.39 13.97
N THR A 67 19.15 0.59 14.83
CA THR A 67 18.07 0.51 15.84
C THR A 67 16.71 0.77 15.26
N ASP A 68 16.66 1.54 14.18
CA ASP A 68 15.44 1.99 13.51
C ASP A 68 15.55 1.90 11.98
N LEU A 69 14.44 1.57 11.35
CA LEU A 69 14.30 1.55 9.89
C LEU A 69 13.07 2.34 9.50
N ILE A 70 13.24 3.30 8.62
CA ILE A 70 12.15 4.11 8.04
C ILE A 70 11.87 3.62 6.63
N ILE A 71 10.61 3.29 6.36
CA ILE A 71 10.07 3.04 5.02
C ILE A 71 9.16 4.21 4.68
N ASP A 72 9.58 5.06 3.76
CA ASP A 72 8.84 6.25 3.37
C ASP A 72 7.98 5.96 2.14
N LEU A 73 6.67 6.04 2.33
CA LEU A 73 5.64 5.87 1.30
C LEU A 73 4.84 7.16 1.05
N THR A 74 5.27 8.30 1.59
CA THR A 74 4.46 9.53 1.61
C THR A 74 3.96 9.98 0.23
N ASP A 75 4.67 9.62 -0.85
CA ASP A 75 4.30 9.95 -2.24
C ASP A 75 3.89 8.70 -3.06
N ASN A 76 3.79 7.52 -2.42
CA ASN A 76 3.50 6.26 -3.10
C ASN A 76 2.00 6.01 -3.23
N SER A 77 1.47 6.14 -4.43
CA SER A 77 0.05 5.91 -4.73
C SER A 77 -0.31 4.43 -5.01
N GLY A 78 0.60 3.50 -4.68
CA GLY A 78 0.34 2.07 -4.86
C GLY A 78 1.08 1.47 -6.05
N GLY A 79 0.39 0.66 -6.81
CA GLY A 79 0.90 -0.16 -7.91
C GLY A 79 0.38 -1.59 -7.80
N SER A 80 1.25 -2.59 -7.84
CA SER A 80 0.83 -3.99 -7.69
C SER A 80 0.70 -4.40 -6.23
N ASP A 81 -0.43 -5.03 -5.88
CA ASP A 81 -0.79 -5.40 -4.51
C ASP A 81 0.15 -6.42 -3.86
N ARG A 82 0.78 -7.27 -4.62
CA ARG A 82 1.42 -8.46 -4.05
C ARG A 82 2.95 -8.45 -4.05
N PRO A 83 3.66 -8.02 -5.09
CA PRO A 83 5.08 -8.31 -5.12
C PRO A 83 5.93 -7.42 -4.22
N LEU A 84 5.83 -6.10 -4.32
CA LEU A 84 6.74 -5.23 -3.58
C LEU A 84 6.21 -4.76 -2.22
N SER A 85 4.89 -4.62 -2.06
CA SER A 85 4.29 -4.32 -0.76
C SER A 85 4.56 -5.44 0.24
N CYS A 86 4.31 -6.69 -0.16
CA CYS A 86 4.61 -7.86 0.68
C CYS A 86 6.11 -8.15 0.79
N THR A 87 6.93 -7.71 -0.15
CA THR A 87 8.39 -7.90 -0.14
C THR A 87 9.04 -7.27 1.09
N ASN A 88 8.61 -6.06 1.50
CA ASN A 88 9.16 -5.43 2.70
C ASN A 88 8.96 -6.32 3.92
N TYR A 89 7.74 -6.82 4.12
CA TYR A 89 7.47 -7.75 5.21
C TYR A 89 8.29 -9.04 5.08
N ALA A 90 8.27 -9.67 3.92
CA ALA A 90 8.97 -10.94 3.70
C ALA A 90 10.49 -10.83 3.92
N LEU A 91 11.10 -9.67 3.61
CA LEU A 91 12.53 -9.42 3.79
C LEU A 91 12.91 -9.06 5.24
N LEU A 92 11.99 -8.54 6.04
CA LEU A 92 12.27 -8.00 7.37
C LEU A 92 11.67 -8.84 8.49
N ALA A 93 10.55 -9.53 8.27
CA ALA A 93 9.84 -10.28 9.31
C ALA A 93 10.59 -11.55 9.75
N GLU A 94 10.43 -11.92 11.02
CA GLU A 94 10.99 -13.16 11.58
C GLU A 94 10.01 -14.33 11.54
N SER A 95 8.71 -14.05 11.55
CA SER A 95 7.63 -15.04 11.50
C SER A 95 6.54 -14.60 10.55
N GLY A 96 5.81 -15.57 9.98
CA GLY A 96 4.67 -15.30 9.12
C GLY A 96 3.56 -14.54 9.84
N ASN A 97 2.79 -13.76 9.11
CA ASN A 97 1.67 -13.01 9.65
C ASN A 97 0.50 -13.00 8.66
N ASN A 98 -0.71 -12.84 9.19
CA ASN A 98 -1.94 -12.88 8.43
C ASN A 98 -2.80 -11.66 8.77
N ARG A 99 -3.39 -11.08 7.73
CA ARG A 99 -4.38 -10.03 7.86
C ARG A 99 -5.71 -10.53 7.29
N PRO A 100 -6.75 -10.73 8.11
CA PRO A 100 -8.10 -10.99 7.58
C PRO A 100 -8.69 -9.71 7.01
N TYR A 101 -9.42 -9.84 5.92
CA TYR A 101 -10.23 -8.77 5.35
C TYR A 101 -11.47 -9.35 4.65
N ILE A 102 -12.49 -8.52 4.48
CA ILE A 102 -13.73 -8.87 3.83
C ILE A 102 -13.85 -8.07 2.55
N GLN A 103 -14.19 -8.75 1.48
CA GLN A 103 -14.32 -8.16 0.17
C GLN A 103 -15.66 -8.54 -0.43
N GLU A 104 -16.36 -7.58 -1.02
CA GLU A 104 -17.49 -7.90 -1.89
C GLU A 104 -16.94 -8.28 -3.27
N VAL A 105 -17.05 -9.55 -3.65
CA VAL A 105 -16.55 -10.07 -4.93
C VAL A 105 -17.63 -10.86 -5.64
N PHE A 106 -17.70 -10.72 -6.95
CA PHE A 106 -18.58 -11.51 -7.83
C PHE A 106 -17.89 -12.79 -8.34
N SER A 107 -17.38 -13.63 -7.44
CA SER A 107 -16.92 -14.97 -7.80
C SER A 107 -17.98 -15.99 -7.36
N PRO A 108 -18.50 -16.83 -8.27
CA PRO A 108 -19.65 -17.73 -7.95
C PRO A 108 -19.34 -18.79 -6.90
N GLU A 109 -18.08 -19.09 -6.63
CA GLU A 109 -17.71 -20.27 -5.82
C GLU A 109 -17.49 -19.96 -4.33
N GLU A 110 -17.35 -18.66 -3.96
CA GLU A 110 -17.03 -18.23 -2.59
C GLU A 110 -17.96 -17.15 -2.03
N LEU A 111 -19.05 -16.88 -2.77
CA LEU A 111 -19.99 -15.82 -2.40
C LEU A 111 -20.91 -16.24 -1.26
N HIS A 112 -20.90 -15.48 -0.20
CA HIS A 112 -21.85 -15.59 0.90
C HIS A 112 -22.95 -14.51 0.78
N PRO A 113 -24.23 -14.83 1.05
CA PRO A 113 -25.26 -13.81 1.08
C PRO A 113 -24.94 -12.72 2.11
N ILE A 114 -25.17 -11.44 1.77
CA ILE A 114 -24.89 -10.32 2.70
C ILE A 114 -25.66 -10.43 4.02
N ALA A 115 -26.76 -11.17 4.06
CA ALA A 115 -27.49 -11.43 5.29
C ALA A 115 -26.72 -12.27 6.31
N ASP A 116 -25.71 -13.03 5.84
CA ASP A 116 -24.85 -13.87 6.67
C ASP A 116 -23.57 -13.13 7.12
N LEU A 117 -23.40 -11.87 6.70
CA LEU A 117 -22.26 -11.06 7.14
C LEU A 117 -22.30 -10.89 8.66
N PRO A 118 -21.23 -11.27 9.37
CA PRO A 118 -21.19 -11.19 10.83
C PRO A 118 -21.33 -9.74 11.33
N ASP A 119 -21.71 -9.59 12.58
CA ASP A 119 -21.69 -8.30 13.24
C ASP A 119 -20.22 -7.92 13.53
N LEU A 120 -19.74 -6.88 12.82
CA LEU A 120 -18.41 -6.35 12.98
C LEU A 120 -18.45 -5.04 13.77
N PRO A 121 -17.47 -4.79 14.68
CA PRO A 121 -17.58 -3.70 15.67
C PRO A 121 -17.60 -2.29 15.05
N LYS A 122 -17.02 -2.10 13.86
CA LYS A 122 -16.98 -0.80 13.18
C LYS A 122 -17.77 -0.75 11.87
N LEU A 123 -18.60 -1.77 11.59
CA LEU A 123 -19.36 -1.85 10.37
C LEU A 123 -20.44 -0.79 10.30
N GLU A 124 -20.33 0.12 9.35
CA GLU A 124 -21.38 1.06 8.97
C GLU A 124 -22.32 0.41 7.93
N ARG A 125 -23.39 -0.26 8.39
CA ARG A 125 -24.30 -1.00 7.51
C ARG A 125 -25.00 -0.13 6.46
N ASP A 126 -25.13 1.15 6.69
CA ASP A 126 -25.70 2.09 5.72
C ASP A 126 -24.80 2.24 4.47
N GLY A 127 -23.49 2.11 4.62
CA GLY A 127 -22.53 2.17 3.51
C GLY A 127 -22.61 0.96 2.57
N ILE A 128 -23.12 -0.19 3.04
CA ILE A 128 -23.16 -1.44 2.27
C ILE A 128 -24.60 -1.86 1.90
N GLN A 129 -25.58 -0.94 1.95
CA GLN A 129 -27.00 -1.29 1.67
C GLN A 129 -27.24 -1.89 0.29
N ALA A 130 -26.42 -1.56 -0.69
CA ALA A 130 -26.52 -2.09 -2.05
C ALA A 130 -25.83 -3.46 -2.22
N ALA A 131 -25.02 -3.89 -1.24
CA ALA A 131 -24.31 -5.15 -1.29
C ALA A 131 -25.31 -6.33 -1.24
N THR A 132 -25.08 -7.32 -2.07
CA THR A 132 -25.91 -8.54 -2.11
C THR A 132 -25.17 -9.76 -1.59
N HIS A 133 -23.85 -9.77 -1.72
CA HIS A 133 -22.98 -10.85 -1.32
C HIS A 133 -21.64 -10.31 -0.77
N PHE A 134 -20.92 -11.16 -0.07
CA PHE A 134 -19.55 -10.87 0.39
C PHE A 134 -18.66 -12.11 0.23
N VAL A 135 -17.36 -11.89 0.31
CA VAL A 135 -16.35 -12.94 0.44
C VAL A 135 -15.38 -12.55 1.56
N GLU A 136 -14.93 -13.54 2.30
CA GLU A 136 -13.86 -13.38 3.28
C GLU A 136 -12.52 -13.76 2.63
N SER A 137 -11.51 -12.96 2.86
CA SER A 137 -10.16 -13.21 2.39
C SER A 137 -9.13 -13.00 3.50
N THR A 138 -7.95 -13.57 3.31
CA THR A 138 -6.83 -13.39 4.22
C THR A 138 -5.55 -13.15 3.43
N LEU A 139 -4.89 -12.03 3.71
CA LEU A 139 -3.54 -11.80 3.22
C LEU A 139 -2.55 -12.52 4.15
N SER A 140 -1.86 -13.53 3.61
CA SER A 140 -0.81 -14.26 4.31
C SER A 140 0.54 -13.97 3.68
N VAL A 141 1.50 -13.57 4.50
CA VAL A 141 2.87 -13.28 4.05
C VAL A 141 3.86 -14.03 4.94
N GLU A 142 4.73 -14.80 4.31
CA GLU A 142 5.78 -15.56 5.00
C GLU A 142 7.14 -14.89 4.82
N PRO A 143 8.03 -14.96 5.83
CA PRO A 143 9.39 -14.46 5.69
C PRO A 143 10.15 -15.13 4.56
N ALA A 144 10.87 -14.35 3.77
CA ALA A 144 11.71 -14.87 2.69
C ALA A 144 12.97 -15.55 3.26
N ALA A 145 13.48 -16.54 2.54
CA ALA A 145 14.73 -17.22 2.92
C ALA A 145 15.94 -16.28 2.93
N GLU A 146 15.93 -15.27 2.06
CA GLU A 146 16.96 -14.24 1.93
C GLU A 146 16.75 -13.02 2.84
N ARG A 147 15.81 -13.08 3.78
CA ARG A 147 15.50 -11.94 4.66
C ARG A 147 16.73 -11.35 5.34
N ALA A 148 16.68 -10.05 5.63
CA ALA A 148 17.72 -9.37 6.39
C ALA A 148 17.62 -9.70 7.89
N PRO A 149 18.75 -9.82 8.61
CA PRO A 149 18.76 -10.04 10.05
C PRO A 149 18.52 -8.71 10.81
N PHE A 150 17.46 -7.98 10.44
CA PHE A 150 17.10 -6.73 11.12
C PHE A 150 16.20 -7.03 12.33
N HIS A 151 16.49 -6.40 13.47
CA HIS A 151 15.79 -6.60 14.74
C HIS A 151 15.36 -5.27 15.39
N GLY A 152 15.53 -4.15 14.70
CA GLY A 152 15.15 -2.83 15.19
C GLY A 152 13.66 -2.52 15.03
N ARG A 153 13.30 -1.28 15.35
CA ARG A 153 11.93 -0.77 15.15
C ARG A 153 11.73 -0.38 13.70
N ILE A 154 10.54 -0.67 13.15
CA ILE A 154 10.17 -0.29 11.79
C ILE A 154 9.13 0.83 11.86
N TRP A 155 9.35 1.87 11.08
CA TRP A 155 8.49 3.05 10.95
C TRP A 155 8.07 3.18 9.48
N VAL A 156 6.78 3.37 9.22
CA VAL A 156 6.29 3.64 7.88
C VAL A 156 5.72 5.05 7.82
N LEU A 157 6.28 5.88 6.95
CA LEU A 157 5.80 7.24 6.75
C LEU A 157 4.66 7.23 5.74
N VAL A 158 3.53 7.83 6.12
CA VAL A 158 2.31 7.85 5.34
C VAL A 158 1.75 9.27 5.18
N GLY A 159 0.96 9.46 4.13
CA GLY A 159 0.34 10.73 3.81
C GLY A 159 -0.81 10.59 2.81
N PRO A 160 -1.46 11.70 2.38
CA PRO A 160 -2.67 11.65 1.54
C PRO A 160 -2.47 11.04 0.15
N ALA A 161 -1.23 10.89 -0.32
CA ALA A 161 -0.95 10.24 -1.59
C ALA A 161 -0.88 8.70 -1.46
N VAL A 162 -0.75 8.17 -0.25
CA VAL A 162 -0.72 6.71 0.00
C VAL A 162 -2.09 6.13 -0.29
N SER A 163 -2.17 5.26 -1.29
CA SER A 163 -3.43 4.65 -1.73
C SER A 163 -3.21 3.27 -2.35
N SER A 164 -4.28 2.51 -2.61
CA SER A 164 -4.23 1.22 -3.29
C SER A 164 -3.27 0.24 -2.58
N ALA A 165 -2.31 -0.36 -3.27
CA ALA A 165 -1.35 -1.30 -2.69
C ALA A 165 -0.56 -0.73 -1.50
N SER A 166 -0.25 0.58 -1.50
CA SER A 166 0.40 1.24 -0.37
C SER A 166 -0.52 1.39 0.84
N GLU A 167 -1.80 1.62 0.60
CA GLU A 167 -2.84 1.59 1.64
C GLU A 167 -2.96 0.19 2.24
N SER A 168 -3.06 -0.85 1.41
CA SER A 168 -3.07 -2.24 1.87
C SER A 168 -1.87 -2.56 2.76
N PHE A 169 -0.67 -2.09 2.40
CA PHE A 169 0.53 -2.28 3.20
C PHE A 169 0.48 -1.48 4.51
N ALA A 170 0.01 -0.23 4.48
CA ALA A 170 -0.13 0.58 5.68
C ALA A 170 -1.08 -0.08 6.70
N VAL A 171 -2.27 -0.50 6.24
CA VAL A 171 -3.24 -1.22 7.10
C VAL A 171 -2.64 -2.52 7.62
N PHE A 172 -1.94 -3.29 6.76
CA PHE A 172 -1.27 -4.51 7.18
C PHE A 172 -0.24 -4.26 8.28
N CYS A 173 0.57 -3.21 8.15
CA CYS A 173 1.55 -2.83 9.17
C CYS A 173 0.89 -2.54 10.52
N GLN A 174 -0.18 -1.74 10.52
CA GLN A 174 -0.89 -1.34 11.72
C GLN A 174 -1.61 -2.52 12.39
N GLU A 175 -2.38 -3.30 11.63
CA GLU A 175 -3.16 -4.41 12.18
C GLU A 175 -2.29 -5.56 12.71
N THR A 176 -1.13 -5.78 12.12
CA THR A 176 -0.23 -6.86 12.53
C THR A 176 0.83 -6.40 13.53
N GLY A 177 0.96 -5.10 13.76
CA GLY A 177 2.04 -4.53 14.59
C GLY A 177 3.43 -4.65 13.94
N PHE A 178 3.50 -4.85 12.62
CA PHE A 178 4.77 -4.96 11.91
C PHE A 178 5.56 -3.66 11.93
N ALA A 179 4.89 -2.53 11.80
CA ALA A 179 5.52 -1.22 11.83
C ALA A 179 4.61 -0.18 12.50
N THR A 180 5.20 0.90 13.00
CA THR A 180 4.48 2.08 13.48
C THR A 180 4.26 3.05 12.31
N LEU A 181 3.00 3.40 12.06
CA LEU A 181 2.64 4.39 11.04
C LEU A 181 2.80 5.82 11.58
N VAL A 182 3.47 6.69 10.82
CA VAL A 182 3.69 8.09 11.19
C VAL A 182 3.33 9.00 10.03
N GLY A 183 2.60 10.08 10.28
CA GLY A 183 2.30 11.07 9.26
C GLY A 183 0.91 11.66 9.35
N SER A 184 0.22 11.75 8.24
CA SER A 184 -1.18 12.16 8.15
C SER A 184 -2.04 11.03 7.57
N PRO A 185 -3.37 11.09 7.71
CA PRO A 185 -4.26 10.08 7.13
C PRO A 185 -3.95 9.81 5.66
N THR A 186 -4.00 8.55 5.28
CA THR A 186 -3.74 8.09 3.91
C THR A 186 -4.89 8.43 2.96
N GLY A 187 -4.72 8.17 1.67
CA GLY A 187 -5.73 8.40 0.64
C GLY A 187 -6.77 7.29 0.52
N GLY A 188 -6.51 6.12 1.12
CA GLY A 188 -7.45 5.02 1.11
C GLY A 188 -7.35 4.09 -0.11
N ASP A 189 -8.46 3.41 -0.43
CA ASP A 189 -8.61 2.54 -1.60
C ASP A 189 -7.72 1.28 -1.58
N GLY A 190 -7.60 0.67 -0.40
CA GLY A 190 -6.66 -0.44 -0.18
C GLY A 190 -7.21 -1.85 -0.45
N ILE A 191 -8.52 -2.04 -0.54
CA ILE A 191 -9.12 -3.38 -0.66
C ILE A 191 -10.11 -3.48 -1.82
N GLY A 192 -10.92 -2.45 -2.09
CA GLY A 192 -12.03 -2.49 -3.04
C GLY A 192 -11.72 -2.13 -4.49
N ALA A 193 -10.52 -1.65 -4.79
CA ALA A 193 -10.17 -1.15 -6.12
C ALA A 193 -9.79 -2.22 -7.16
N LEU A 194 -10.03 -3.49 -6.87
CA LEU A 194 -9.72 -4.58 -7.78
C LEU A 194 -10.69 -4.60 -8.98
N ASP A 195 -10.15 -4.89 -10.17
CA ASP A 195 -10.90 -5.06 -11.42
C ASP A 195 -11.87 -3.90 -11.73
N PRO A 196 -11.39 -2.66 -11.89
CA PRO A 196 -12.25 -1.53 -12.14
C PRO A 196 -13.02 -1.66 -13.46
N VAL A 197 -14.28 -1.22 -13.43
CA VAL A 197 -15.14 -1.13 -14.62
C VAL A 197 -15.00 0.24 -15.24
N PHE A 198 -14.83 0.30 -16.56
CA PHE A 198 -14.80 1.52 -17.33
C PHE A 198 -16.10 1.71 -18.11
N LEU A 199 -16.76 2.83 -17.92
CA LEU A 199 -17.97 3.22 -18.63
C LEU A 199 -17.75 4.54 -19.36
N GLN A 200 -17.97 4.54 -20.68
CA GLN A 200 -18.02 5.78 -21.44
C GLN A 200 -19.44 6.33 -21.47
N LEU A 201 -19.62 7.56 -20.99
CA LEU A 201 -20.94 8.22 -21.03
C LEU A 201 -21.32 8.56 -22.48
N PRO A 202 -22.51 8.12 -22.97
CA PRO A 202 -22.81 8.16 -24.40
C PRO A 202 -22.96 9.57 -24.99
N ASN A 203 -23.28 10.56 -24.17
CA ASN A 203 -23.51 11.94 -24.64
C ASN A 203 -22.28 12.84 -24.54
N SER A 204 -21.42 12.64 -23.55
CA SER A 204 -20.26 13.49 -23.29
C SER A 204 -18.94 12.86 -23.69
N GLY A 205 -18.89 11.53 -23.88
CA GLY A 205 -17.66 10.78 -24.09
C GLY A 205 -16.77 10.65 -22.85
N ILE A 206 -17.18 11.18 -21.70
CA ILE A 206 -16.43 11.09 -20.45
C ILE A 206 -16.29 9.62 -20.05
N LEU A 207 -15.07 9.21 -19.74
CA LEU A 207 -14.79 7.91 -19.15
C LEU A 207 -14.97 8.02 -17.63
N VAL A 208 -15.75 7.08 -17.07
CA VAL A 208 -15.94 6.90 -15.64
C VAL A 208 -15.32 5.56 -15.27
N GLN A 209 -14.42 5.56 -14.32
CA GLN A 209 -13.87 4.37 -13.69
C GLN A 209 -14.55 4.19 -12.34
N PHE A 210 -14.98 2.97 -12.03
CA PHE A 210 -15.53 2.63 -10.72
C PHE A 210 -15.29 1.15 -10.42
N THR A 211 -15.28 0.81 -9.14
CA THR A 211 -15.28 -0.59 -8.71
C THR A 211 -16.69 -1.05 -8.35
N MET A 212 -16.95 -2.35 -8.50
CA MET A 212 -18.18 -2.99 -8.01
C MET A 212 -17.96 -3.68 -6.66
N MET A 213 -16.78 -3.52 -6.08
CA MET A 213 -16.42 -4.11 -4.80
C MET A 213 -16.26 -3.02 -3.76
N PHE A 214 -16.62 -3.33 -2.53
CA PHE A 214 -16.40 -2.48 -1.37
C PHE A 214 -15.59 -3.26 -0.33
N GLY A 215 -14.45 -2.70 0.08
CA GLY A 215 -13.52 -3.37 0.97
C GLY A 215 -13.78 -3.04 2.44
N LEU A 216 -13.81 -4.07 3.27
CA LEU A 216 -13.88 -3.95 4.72
C LEU A 216 -12.65 -4.57 5.36
N ASN A 217 -12.08 -3.89 6.34
CA ASN A 217 -11.11 -4.47 7.26
C ASN A 217 -11.78 -5.53 8.14
N GLY A 218 -10.99 -6.37 8.81
CA GLY A 218 -11.51 -7.43 9.66
C GLY A 218 -12.40 -6.96 10.81
N ASP A 219 -12.29 -5.71 11.23
CA ASP A 219 -13.14 -5.08 12.26
C ASP A 219 -14.40 -4.40 11.70
N GLY A 220 -14.57 -4.41 10.37
CA GLY A 220 -15.70 -3.80 9.68
C GLY A 220 -15.51 -2.33 9.31
N SER A 221 -14.37 -1.73 9.61
CA SER A 221 -14.03 -0.40 9.09
C SER A 221 -13.68 -0.47 7.61
N SER A 222 -13.85 0.66 6.91
CA SER A 222 -13.41 0.79 5.52
C SER A 222 -12.39 1.90 5.40
N SER A 223 -11.24 1.58 4.83
CA SER A 223 -10.21 2.57 4.48
C SER A 223 -10.46 3.24 3.12
N GLU A 224 -11.47 2.80 2.37
CA GLU A 224 -11.79 3.31 1.03
C GLU A 224 -12.16 4.79 1.03
N GLU A 225 -12.95 5.21 2.02
CA GLU A 225 -13.50 6.56 2.08
C GLU A 225 -12.66 7.53 2.91
N THR A 226 -11.99 7.03 3.94
CA THR A 226 -11.34 7.89 4.93
C THR A 226 -9.83 7.70 5.02
N GLY A 227 -9.32 6.68 4.35
CA GLY A 227 -7.94 6.22 4.53
C GLY A 227 -7.67 5.68 5.94
N THR A 228 -6.42 5.33 6.17
CA THR A 228 -5.92 4.86 7.47
C THR A 228 -5.34 6.02 8.27
N THR A 229 -5.79 6.16 9.52
CA THR A 229 -5.20 7.12 10.45
C THR A 229 -3.90 6.53 11.01
N PRO A 230 -2.74 7.20 10.89
CA PRO A 230 -1.49 6.67 11.42
C PRO A 230 -1.49 6.60 12.96
N ASP A 231 -0.61 5.76 13.50
CA ASP A 231 -0.43 5.61 14.97
C ASP A 231 0.08 6.91 15.61
N ILE A 232 0.91 7.66 14.87
CA ILE A 232 1.44 8.95 15.29
C ILE A 232 1.12 9.99 14.24
N LEU A 233 0.22 10.92 14.58
CA LEU A 233 -0.15 12.03 13.71
C LEU A 233 0.94 13.12 13.71
N SER A 234 1.38 13.52 12.52
CA SER A 234 2.24 14.69 12.36
C SER A 234 1.45 15.98 12.58
N PRO A 235 2.02 16.95 13.29
CA PRO A 235 1.46 18.31 13.35
C PRO A 235 1.23 18.90 11.95
N ALA A 236 0.21 19.70 11.80
CA ALA A 236 -0.11 20.32 10.51
C ALA A 236 1.09 21.08 9.92
N GLY A 237 1.49 20.69 8.71
CA GLY A 237 2.63 21.27 8.00
C GLY A 237 4.02 20.71 8.41
N GLU A 238 4.08 19.78 9.36
CA GLU A 238 5.32 19.10 9.69
C GLU A 238 5.48 17.84 8.83
N PRO A 239 6.65 17.62 8.19
CA PRO A 239 6.91 16.40 7.46
C PRO A 239 6.90 15.16 8.37
N ALA A 240 6.33 14.06 7.88
CA ALA A 240 6.25 12.79 8.62
C ALA A 240 7.63 12.30 9.12
N LEU A 241 8.68 12.50 8.33
CA LEU A 241 10.04 12.16 8.71
C LEU A 241 10.49 12.88 10.00
N VAL A 242 10.16 14.18 10.14
CA VAL A 242 10.54 14.95 11.34
C VAL A 242 9.81 14.43 12.57
N THR A 243 8.53 14.12 12.43
CA THR A 243 7.73 13.52 13.51
C THR A 243 8.28 12.14 13.91
N ALA A 244 8.62 11.30 12.93
CA ALA A 244 9.20 9.97 13.20
C ALA A 244 10.53 10.06 13.96
N LEU A 245 11.44 10.90 13.50
CA LEU A 245 12.75 11.09 14.17
C LEU A 245 12.58 11.57 15.61
N ARG A 246 11.66 12.49 15.88
CA ARG A 246 11.34 12.95 17.23
C ARG A 246 10.75 11.82 18.10
N ALA A 247 9.85 11.01 17.53
CA ALA A 247 9.26 9.88 18.23
C ALA A 247 10.30 8.78 18.58
N MET A 248 11.27 8.56 17.71
CA MET A 248 12.39 7.62 17.97
C MET A 248 13.23 8.05 19.19
N GLU A 249 13.41 9.34 19.39
CA GLU A 249 14.15 9.91 20.54
C GLU A 249 13.33 9.89 21.84
N GLY A 250 12.04 9.48 21.80
CA GLY A 250 11.15 9.49 22.96
C GLY A 250 10.70 10.90 23.37
N VAL A 251 10.83 11.87 22.49
CA VAL A 251 10.36 13.25 22.69
C VAL A 251 8.97 13.36 22.01
N ALA A 252 7.94 13.00 22.76
CA ALA A 252 6.54 13.15 22.33
C ALA A 252 5.98 14.52 22.75
#